data_9cad5c31a77467ac3309470b9c8b408d
#
_entry.id   9cad5c31a77467ac3309470b9c8b408d
#
_cell.length_a   1.000
_cell.length_b   1.000
_cell.length_c   1.000
_cell.angle_alpha   90.00
_cell.angle_beta   90.00
_cell.angle_gamma   90.00
#
_symmetry.space_group_name_H-M   'P 1'
#
loop_
_entity.id
_entity.type
_entity.pdbx_description
1 polymer ?
#
loop_
_entity_poly.entity_id
_entity_poly.type
_entity_poly.pdbx_seq_one_letter_code
_entity_poly.pdbx_strand_id
1 'polypeptide(L)'
;MLQVDPTILIKRQVFDNFLPQDTFEWIAKIAMTPNEDRQVLYQLQSTVAEIDDIEEGMPHWNWMGISMIYSEDCVTHPFFTEMKELVLPLIKEKVYDYRSLVRIKANFYPWTHELKHHRWHTDLNWGNVAAVLSLNTCDGYTEFEYDTPYLRQKRVPSVANRLVVFDGQNSHRSSTTTTNYGRYNINFNFL
;
A
#
# COMPACT_ATOMS: atom_id res chain seq x y z
N MET A 1 -15.02 -6.33 29.60
CA MET A 1 -13.95 -6.46 28.59
C MET A 1 -14.44 -7.41 27.53
N LEU A 2 -14.84 -6.92 26.36
CA LEU A 2 -15.15 -7.78 25.21
C LEU A 2 -13.79 -8.30 24.72
N GLN A 3 -13.55 -9.61 24.89
CA GLN A 3 -12.48 -10.28 24.19
C GLN A 3 -12.84 -10.24 22.69
N VAL A 4 -12.15 -9.40 21.93
CA VAL A 4 -12.22 -9.46 20.47
C VAL A 4 -11.54 -10.77 20.08
N ASP A 5 -12.30 -11.64 19.47
CA ASP A 5 -11.84 -12.90 18.91
C ASP A 5 -10.69 -12.63 17.92
N PRO A 6 -9.46 -13.11 18.16
CA PRO A 6 -8.32 -12.89 17.26
C PRO A 6 -8.49 -13.61 15.90
N THR A 7 -9.57 -14.35 15.70
CA THR A 7 -9.87 -15.09 14.47
C THR A 7 -10.86 -14.37 13.54
N ILE A 8 -11.17 -13.11 13.73
CA ILE A 8 -11.91 -12.35 12.71
C ILE A 8 -10.98 -12.15 11.52
N LEU A 9 -10.97 -13.14 10.64
CA LEU A 9 -10.38 -13.04 9.31
C LEU A 9 -11.01 -11.83 8.61
N ILE A 10 -10.27 -10.74 8.50
CA ILE A 10 -10.71 -9.58 7.77
C ILE A 10 -10.82 -9.99 6.31
N LYS A 11 -12.07 -10.08 5.84
CA LYS A 11 -12.35 -10.33 4.44
C LYS A 11 -11.77 -9.17 3.65
N ARG A 12 -11.04 -9.46 2.58
CA ARG A 12 -10.58 -8.43 1.65
C ARG A 12 -11.76 -7.60 1.17
N GLN A 13 -11.64 -6.27 1.29
CA GLN A 13 -12.63 -5.30 0.87
C GLN A 13 -11.99 -4.30 -0.09
N VAL A 14 -12.76 -3.81 -1.06
CA VAL A 14 -12.31 -2.82 -2.04
C VAL A 14 -13.29 -1.66 -2.03
N PHE A 15 -12.76 -0.46 -1.91
CA PHE A 15 -13.53 0.79 -1.88
C PHE A 15 -13.03 1.69 -3.03
N ASP A 16 -13.88 1.97 -4.00
CA ASP A 16 -13.62 2.95 -5.05
C ASP A 16 -14.02 4.35 -4.59
N ASN A 17 -13.31 5.37 -5.08
CA ASN A 17 -13.53 6.77 -4.67
C ASN A 17 -13.55 6.94 -3.15
N PHE A 18 -12.55 6.36 -2.50
CA PHE A 18 -12.52 6.24 -1.03
C PHE A 18 -12.45 7.60 -0.33
N LEU A 19 -11.57 8.48 -0.81
CA LEU A 19 -11.44 9.86 -0.33
C LEU A 19 -12.37 10.80 -1.12
N PRO A 20 -12.82 11.92 -0.53
CA PRO A 20 -13.35 13.03 -1.30
C PRO A 20 -12.37 13.44 -2.40
N GLN A 21 -12.87 13.81 -3.57
CA GLN A 21 -12.04 14.00 -4.77
C GLN A 21 -10.95 15.05 -4.59
N ASP A 22 -11.26 16.19 -4.01
CA ASP A 22 -10.31 17.27 -3.70
C ASP A 22 -9.21 16.83 -2.70
N THR A 23 -9.61 16.08 -1.69
CA THR A 23 -8.68 15.47 -0.73
C THR A 23 -7.75 14.48 -1.42
N PHE A 24 -8.31 13.61 -2.27
CA PHE A 24 -7.51 12.66 -3.02
C PHE A 24 -6.50 13.34 -3.94
N GLU A 25 -6.92 14.33 -4.70
CA GLU A 25 -6.05 15.10 -5.62
C GLU A 25 -4.90 15.78 -4.86
N TRP A 26 -5.19 16.32 -3.69
CA TRP A 26 -4.18 16.92 -2.82
C TRP A 26 -3.15 15.88 -2.35
N ILE A 27 -3.60 14.74 -1.82
CA ILE A 27 -2.75 13.63 -1.37
C ILE A 27 -1.89 13.09 -2.52
N ALA A 28 -2.50 12.83 -3.66
CA ALA A 28 -1.83 12.32 -4.84
C ALA A 28 -0.77 13.32 -5.37
N LYS A 29 -1.08 14.61 -5.36
CA LYS A 29 -0.14 15.66 -5.77
C LYS A 29 1.10 15.68 -4.88
N ILE A 30 0.96 15.64 -3.57
CA ILE A 30 2.09 15.60 -2.63
C ILE A 30 2.95 14.35 -2.86
N ALA A 31 2.32 13.20 -3.05
CA ALA A 31 3.01 11.93 -3.14
C ALA A 31 3.68 11.67 -4.50
N MET A 32 3.12 12.20 -5.59
CA MET A 32 3.57 11.85 -6.96
C MET A 32 4.30 12.99 -7.69
N THR A 33 4.20 14.22 -7.21
CA THR A 33 4.77 15.37 -7.92
C THR A 33 5.88 16.01 -7.11
N PRO A 34 7.06 16.29 -7.71
CA PRO A 34 8.07 17.11 -7.06
C PRO A 34 7.46 18.46 -6.66
N ASN A 35 7.53 18.77 -5.37
CA ASN A 35 6.99 20.01 -4.82
C ASN A 35 8.02 20.58 -3.84
N GLU A 36 8.29 21.88 -3.91
CA GLU A 36 9.33 22.52 -3.13
C GLU A 36 9.09 22.47 -1.61
N ASP A 37 7.81 22.44 -1.18
CA ASP A 37 7.48 22.60 0.24
C ASP A 37 7.11 21.29 0.97
N ARG A 38 6.63 20.24 0.29
CA ARG A 38 6.07 19.02 0.92
C ARG A 38 6.29 17.74 0.13
N GLN A 39 7.38 17.67 -0.59
CA GLN A 39 7.68 16.53 -1.44
C GLN A 39 7.89 15.25 -0.64
N VAL A 40 7.23 14.16 -1.05
CA VAL A 40 7.57 12.82 -0.59
C VAL A 40 8.83 12.37 -1.32
N LEU A 41 9.92 12.24 -0.57
CA LEU A 41 11.19 11.74 -1.10
C LEU A 41 11.21 10.22 -1.03
N TYR A 42 11.42 9.58 -2.16
CA TYR A 42 11.53 8.13 -2.26
C TYR A 42 12.98 7.68 -2.19
N GLN A 43 13.29 6.84 -1.23
CA GLN A 43 14.55 6.12 -1.17
C GLN A 43 14.47 4.88 -2.05
N LEU A 44 15.52 4.60 -2.83
CA LEU A 44 15.58 3.40 -3.63
C LEU A 44 15.88 2.18 -2.75
N GLN A 45 15.05 1.16 -2.89
CA GLN A 45 15.25 -0.15 -2.28
C GLN A 45 15.49 -1.17 -3.39
N SER A 46 16.56 -1.95 -3.26
CA SER A 46 17.02 -2.89 -4.28
C SER A 46 16.15 -4.13 -4.44
N THR A 47 15.18 -4.34 -3.53
CA THR A 47 14.23 -5.45 -3.56
C THR A 47 12.85 -4.97 -3.15
N VAL A 48 11.80 -5.65 -3.61
CA VAL A 48 10.42 -5.27 -3.28
C VAL A 48 9.86 -6.06 -2.10
N ALA A 49 10.29 -7.31 -1.89
CA ALA A 49 9.77 -8.18 -0.82
C ALA A 49 10.75 -8.28 0.35
N GLU A 50 11.83 -9.04 0.22
CA GLU A 50 12.79 -9.30 1.31
C GLU A 50 14.24 -9.08 0.85
N ILE A 51 15.13 -8.79 1.82
CA ILE A 51 16.57 -8.57 1.55
C ILE A 51 17.25 -9.83 1.00
N ASP A 52 16.80 -11.00 1.44
CA ASP A 52 17.34 -12.31 0.99
C ASP A 52 16.96 -12.65 -0.46
N ASP A 53 16.16 -11.80 -1.11
CA ASP A 53 15.83 -11.92 -2.53
C ASP A 53 16.98 -11.49 -3.47
N ILE A 54 18.13 -11.14 -2.94
CA ILE A 54 19.33 -10.82 -3.74
C ILE A 54 19.99 -12.14 -4.18
N GLU A 55 19.39 -12.78 -5.16
CA GLU A 55 20.05 -13.85 -5.90
C GLU A 55 21.00 -13.25 -6.94
N GLU A 56 22.11 -13.94 -7.19
CA GLU A 56 23.06 -13.59 -8.25
C GLU A 56 22.31 -13.51 -9.59
N GLY A 57 22.28 -12.33 -10.22
CA GLY A 57 21.53 -12.10 -11.45
C GLY A 57 20.12 -11.54 -11.29
N MET A 58 19.81 -10.91 -10.17
CA MET A 58 18.52 -10.23 -9.98
C MET A 58 18.15 -9.30 -11.14
N PRO A 59 16.91 -9.39 -11.63
CA PRO A 59 16.48 -8.54 -12.71
C PRO A 59 16.53 -7.06 -12.28
N HIS A 60 17.12 -6.23 -13.12
CA HIS A 60 17.25 -4.78 -12.92
C HIS A 60 15.93 -4.03 -12.69
N TRP A 61 14.78 -4.67 -12.87
CA TRP A 61 13.44 -4.11 -12.63
C TRP A 61 12.92 -4.38 -11.20
N ASN A 62 13.54 -5.29 -10.43
CA ASN A 62 13.07 -5.68 -9.11
C ASN A 62 13.56 -4.71 -8.02
N TRP A 63 13.16 -3.46 -8.14
CA TRP A 63 13.42 -2.41 -7.17
C TRP A 63 12.16 -1.57 -6.96
N MET A 64 12.15 -0.80 -5.89
CA MET A 64 11.07 0.15 -5.60
C MET A 64 11.61 1.41 -4.93
N GLY A 65 10.87 2.48 -5.05
CA GLY A 65 11.01 3.65 -4.20
C GLY A 65 10.13 3.51 -2.98
N ILE A 66 10.66 3.81 -1.81
CA ILE A 66 9.90 3.86 -0.56
C ILE A 66 10.09 5.20 0.15
N SER A 67 9.04 5.68 0.78
CA SER A 67 9.11 6.73 1.77
C SER A 67 8.38 6.28 3.02
N MET A 68 9.12 6.09 4.10
CA MET A 68 8.52 5.80 5.40
C MET A 68 7.92 7.09 5.93
N ILE A 69 6.63 7.08 6.25
CA ILE A 69 5.89 8.24 6.76
C ILE A 69 5.70 8.13 8.27
N TYR A 70 5.41 6.93 8.72
CA TYR A 70 5.24 6.59 10.13
C TYR A 70 5.63 5.13 10.38
N SER A 71 6.40 4.88 11.41
CA SER A 71 6.77 3.52 11.84
C SER A 71 7.22 3.54 13.30
N GLU A 72 6.90 2.47 14.06
CA GLU A 72 7.37 2.26 15.43
C GLU A 72 7.11 3.49 16.35
N ASP A 73 5.89 3.99 16.32
CA ASP A 73 5.44 5.18 17.06
C ASP A 73 6.20 6.49 16.73
N CYS A 74 6.98 6.47 15.65
CA CYS A 74 7.73 7.65 15.18
C CYS A 74 7.15 8.20 13.89
N VAL A 75 6.94 9.53 13.85
CA VAL A 75 6.68 10.28 12.63
C VAL A 75 8.01 10.52 11.92
N THR A 76 8.16 9.98 10.71
CA THR A 76 9.41 10.04 9.95
C THR A 76 9.35 11.01 8.78
N HIS A 77 8.14 11.47 8.42
CA HIS A 77 7.93 12.41 7.32
C HIS A 77 6.79 13.39 7.61
N PRO A 78 6.90 14.70 7.26
CA PRO A 78 5.85 15.70 7.46
C PRO A 78 4.50 15.35 6.83
N PHE A 79 4.48 14.58 5.76
CA PHE A 79 3.25 14.08 5.11
C PHE A 79 2.35 13.25 6.04
N PHE A 80 2.85 12.88 7.22
CA PHE A 80 2.03 12.24 8.25
C PHE A 80 0.86 13.10 8.70
N THR A 81 0.99 14.42 8.69
CA THR A 81 -0.10 15.32 9.07
C THR A 81 -1.32 15.13 8.17
N GLU A 82 -1.13 15.08 6.86
CA GLU A 82 -2.21 14.84 5.90
C GLU A 82 -2.83 13.45 6.09
N MET A 83 -1.99 12.44 6.34
CA MET A 83 -2.49 11.08 6.63
C MET A 83 -3.35 11.08 7.87
N LYS A 84 -2.88 11.68 8.96
CA LYS A 84 -3.55 11.72 10.26
C LYS A 84 -4.89 12.48 10.20
N GLU A 85 -4.92 13.60 9.50
CA GLU A 85 -6.08 14.49 9.50
C GLU A 85 -7.12 14.13 8.43
N LEU A 86 -6.70 13.63 7.27
CA LEU A 86 -7.56 13.47 6.11
C LEU A 86 -7.86 12.00 5.76
N VAL A 87 -6.96 11.07 6.04
CA VAL A 87 -7.08 9.68 5.59
C VAL A 87 -7.45 8.74 6.73
N LEU A 88 -6.72 8.77 7.83
CA LEU A 88 -6.92 7.85 8.95
C LEU A 88 -8.32 7.93 9.58
N PRO A 89 -8.95 9.12 9.74
CA PRO A 89 -10.32 9.20 10.26
C PRO A 89 -11.31 8.46 9.37
N LEU A 90 -11.18 8.56 8.04
CA LEU A 90 -12.05 7.88 7.10
C LEU A 90 -11.84 6.37 7.09
N ILE A 91 -10.60 5.89 7.25
CA ILE A 91 -10.34 4.46 7.43
C ILE A 91 -11.01 3.96 8.70
N LYS A 92 -10.87 4.69 9.79
CA LYS A 92 -11.44 4.31 11.08
C LYS A 92 -12.98 4.28 11.06
N GLU A 93 -13.59 5.26 10.44
CA GLU A 93 -15.04 5.38 10.35
C GLU A 93 -15.70 4.37 9.40
N LYS A 94 -15.09 4.21 8.19
CA LYS A 94 -15.78 3.51 7.08
C LYS A 94 -15.33 2.06 6.90
N VAL A 95 -14.16 1.70 7.43
CA VAL A 95 -13.51 0.45 7.07
C VAL A 95 -13.21 -0.41 8.27
N TYR A 96 -12.43 0.09 9.21
CA TYR A 96 -11.90 -0.68 10.32
C TYR A 96 -11.59 0.20 11.52
N ASP A 97 -12.25 -0.07 12.64
CA ASP A 97 -11.99 0.61 13.92
C ASP A 97 -10.71 0.04 14.57
N TYR A 98 -9.55 0.41 14.02
CA TYR A 98 -8.26 -0.05 14.48
C TYR A 98 -7.90 0.50 15.87
N ARG A 99 -7.13 -0.28 16.61
CA ARG A 99 -6.64 0.09 17.96
C ARG A 99 -5.36 0.91 17.89
N SER A 100 -4.47 0.56 16.96
CA SER A 100 -3.17 1.20 16.82
C SER A 100 -2.76 1.27 15.36
N LEU A 101 -2.17 2.39 14.97
CA LEU A 101 -1.46 2.53 13.71
C LEU A 101 -0.05 1.98 13.91
N VAL A 102 0.38 1.10 13.01
CA VAL A 102 1.71 0.47 13.06
C VAL A 102 2.66 1.13 12.07
N ARG A 103 2.22 1.31 10.83
CA ARG A 103 3.08 1.81 9.74
C ARG A 103 2.26 2.54 8.69
N ILE A 104 2.86 3.59 8.13
CA ILE A 104 2.45 4.22 6.86
C ILE A 104 3.68 4.30 5.96
N LYS A 105 3.57 3.74 4.76
CA LYS A 105 4.65 3.73 3.78
C LYS A 105 4.11 4.10 2.39
N ALA A 106 4.66 5.14 1.77
CA ALA A 106 4.44 5.42 0.37
C ALA A 106 5.38 4.58 -0.49
N ASN A 107 4.85 3.99 -1.55
CA ASN A 107 5.58 3.12 -2.47
C ASN A 107 5.48 3.64 -3.89
N PHE A 108 6.58 3.51 -4.61
CA PHE A 108 6.72 3.73 -6.03
C PHE A 108 7.27 2.45 -6.67
N TYR A 109 6.59 1.92 -7.67
CA TYR A 109 7.07 0.81 -8.49
C TYR A 109 7.35 1.34 -9.91
N PRO A 110 8.52 1.00 -10.51
CA PRO A 110 8.93 1.58 -11.78
C PRO A 110 8.07 1.09 -12.94
N TRP A 111 8.11 1.86 -14.02
CA TRP A 111 7.68 1.41 -15.33
C TRP A 111 8.60 0.30 -15.84
N THR A 112 8.03 -0.68 -16.55
CA THR A 112 8.76 -1.74 -17.24
C THR A 112 8.12 -1.97 -18.60
N HIS A 113 8.90 -2.46 -19.57
CA HIS A 113 8.40 -2.74 -20.91
C HIS A 113 7.30 -3.82 -20.93
N GLU A 114 7.40 -4.78 -20.02
CA GLU A 114 6.42 -5.84 -19.78
C GLU A 114 6.02 -5.83 -18.32
N LEU A 115 4.77 -6.17 -18.02
CA LEU A 115 4.30 -6.26 -16.66
C LEU A 115 5.07 -7.35 -15.90
N LYS A 116 5.76 -6.98 -14.83
CA LYS A 116 6.52 -7.88 -13.97
C LYS A 116 5.86 -8.01 -12.61
N HIS A 117 5.95 -9.21 -12.03
CA HIS A 117 5.44 -9.51 -10.69
C HIS A 117 6.61 -9.56 -9.72
N HIS A 118 6.39 -8.94 -8.55
CA HIS A 118 7.31 -9.09 -7.43
C HIS A 118 7.04 -10.42 -6.71
N ARG A 119 7.90 -10.77 -5.76
CA ARG A 119 7.72 -12.01 -4.98
C ARG A 119 6.52 -11.92 -4.04
N TRP A 120 6.00 -13.07 -3.70
CA TRP A 120 4.99 -13.23 -2.66
C TRP A 120 5.57 -12.89 -1.30
N HIS A 121 4.84 -12.11 -0.50
CA HIS A 121 5.24 -11.72 0.86
C HIS A 121 4.01 -11.42 1.72
N THR A 122 4.26 -11.30 3.01
CA THR A 122 3.35 -10.69 3.98
C THR A 122 3.94 -9.35 4.43
N ASP A 123 3.11 -8.40 4.83
CA ASP A 123 3.59 -7.07 5.23
C ASP A 123 4.44 -7.09 6.51
N LEU A 124 3.99 -7.87 7.47
CA LEU A 124 4.64 -8.05 8.78
C LEU A 124 4.57 -9.54 9.15
N ASN A 125 5.48 -10.01 9.97
CA ASN A 125 5.53 -11.41 10.42
C ASN A 125 4.58 -11.74 11.60
N TRP A 126 3.67 -10.83 11.91
CA TRP A 126 2.64 -10.98 12.94
C TRP A 126 1.30 -10.40 12.47
N GLY A 127 0.19 -10.80 13.15
CA GLY A 127 -1.17 -10.43 12.75
C GLY A 127 -1.40 -8.93 12.68
N ASN A 128 -1.81 -8.45 11.52
CA ASN A 128 -2.12 -7.05 11.27
C ASN A 128 -3.16 -6.92 10.17
N VAL A 129 -3.80 -5.76 10.09
CA VAL A 129 -4.64 -5.34 8.98
C VAL A 129 -3.82 -4.47 8.06
N ALA A 130 -3.80 -4.81 6.79
CA ALA A 130 -3.17 -4.00 5.76
C ALA A 130 -4.21 -3.25 4.92
N ALA A 131 -3.90 -2.03 4.54
CA ALA A 131 -4.69 -1.24 3.60
C ALA A 131 -3.76 -0.58 2.59
N VAL A 132 -4.15 -0.61 1.30
CA VAL A 132 -3.38 -0.01 0.21
C VAL A 132 -4.27 0.96 -0.55
N LEU A 133 -3.92 2.25 -0.50
CA LEU A 133 -4.54 3.32 -1.28
C LEU A 133 -3.75 3.53 -2.57
N SER A 134 -4.36 3.24 -3.72
CA SER A 134 -3.78 3.51 -5.03
C SER A 134 -3.87 5.00 -5.37
N LEU A 135 -2.74 5.60 -5.75
CA LEU A 135 -2.67 7.03 -6.05
C LEU A 135 -2.84 7.34 -7.54
N ASN A 136 -2.65 6.35 -8.41
CA ASN A 136 -2.86 6.50 -9.85
C ASN A 136 -3.51 5.26 -10.46
N THR A 137 -4.17 5.46 -11.59
CA THR A 137 -4.69 4.37 -12.42
C THR A 137 -3.61 3.90 -13.38
N CYS A 138 -3.35 2.59 -13.38
CA CYS A 138 -2.42 1.95 -14.30
C CYS A 138 -2.79 0.46 -14.45
N ASP A 139 -2.12 -0.26 -15.32
CA ASP A 139 -2.30 -1.70 -15.54
C ASP A 139 -1.67 -2.58 -14.44
N GLY A 140 -0.92 -1.98 -13.51
CA GLY A 140 -0.40 -2.66 -12.34
C GLY A 140 -1.50 -3.02 -11.32
N TYR A 141 -1.21 -3.95 -10.41
CA TYR A 141 -2.17 -4.46 -9.45
C TYR A 141 -1.50 -5.02 -8.18
N THR A 142 -2.31 -5.27 -7.18
CA THR A 142 -1.97 -6.13 -6.03
C THR A 142 -2.64 -7.49 -6.25
N GLU A 143 -1.86 -8.58 -6.17
CA GLU A 143 -2.34 -9.95 -6.34
C GLU A 143 -2.24 -10.69 -5.01
N PHE A 144 -3.24 -11.52 -4.73
CA PHE A 144 -3.37 -12.32 -3.51
C PHE A 144 -3.22 -13.80 -3.86
N GLU A 145 -2.43 -14.52 -3.07
CA GLU A 145 -2.17 -15.94 -3.29
C GLU A 145 -3.42 -16.77 -3.07
N TYR A 146 -4.17 -16.45 -2.02
CA TYR A 146 -5.38 -17.15 -1.65
C TYR A 146 -6.62 -16.30 -1.91
N ASP A 147 -7.61 -16.92 -2.56
CA ASP A 147 -8.95 -16.35 -2.65
C ASP A 147 -9.75 -16.68 -1.38
N THR A 148 -10.48 -15.71 -0.90
CA THR A 148 -11.56 -16.03 0.04
C THR A 148 -12.73 -16.61 -0.74
N PRO A 149 -13.54 -17.54 -0.18
CA PRO A 149 -14.67 -18.18 -0.88
C PRO A 149 -15.67 -17.20 -1.52
N TYR A 150 -15.59 -15.92 -1.15
CA TYR A 150 -16.53 -14.87 -1.56
C TYR A 150 -15.94 -13.84 -2.52
N LEU A 151 -14.62 -13.86 -2.79
CA LEU A 151 -13.95 -12.90 -3.67
C LEU A 151 -13.19 -13.67 -4.76
N ARG A 152 -13.81 -13.78 -5.93
CA ARG A 152 -13.23 -14.47 -7.10
C ARG A 152 -12.07 -13.71 -7.76
N GLN A 153 -11.77 -12.50 -7.34
CA GLN A 153 -10.71 -11.69 -7.92
C GLN A 153 -9.42 -11.81 -7.11
N LYS A 154 -8.47 -12.59 -7.62
CA LYS A 154 -7.11 -12.66 -7.06
C LYS A 154 -6.38 -11.32 -7.20
N ARG A 155 -6.69 -10.53 -8.21
CA ARG A 155 -6.02 -9.26 -8.54
C ARG A 155 -6.93 -8.08 -8.28
N VAL A 156 -6.41 -7.10 -7.56
CA VAL A 156 -7.03 -5.79 -7.38
C VAL A 156 -6.26 -4.77 -8.21
N PRO A 157 -6.83 -4.29 -9.34
CA PRO A 157 -6.18 -3.31 -10.21
C PRO A 157 -5.88 -2.00 -9.48
N SER A 158 -4.77 -1.36 -9.86
CA SER A 158 -4.44 -0.01 -9.40
C SER A 158 -5.36 1.00 -10.10
N VAL A 159 -6.32 1.50 -9.36
CA VAL A 159 -7.24 2.57 -9.81
C VAL A 159 -7.07 3.74 -8.85
N ALA A 160 -6.92 4.94 -9.38
CA ALA A 160 -6.81 6.16 -8.58
C ALA A 160 -7.95 6.25 -7.55
N ASN A 161 -7.62 6.59 -6.30
CA ASN A 161 -8.56 6.67 -5.18
C ASN A 161 -9.26 5.34 -4.82
N ARG A 162 -8.63 4.21 -5.12
CA ARG A 162 -9.08 2.88 -4.67
C ARG A 162 -8.31 2.46 -3.42
N LEU A 163 -9.05 2.15 -2.35
CA LEU A 163 -8.51 1.52 -1.15
C LEU A 163 -8.84 0.03 -1.17
N VAL A 164 -7.84 -0.82 -0.99
CA VAL A 164 -8.03 -2.25 -0.69
C VAL A 164 -7.58 -2.52 0.75
N VAL A 165 -8.41 -3.24 1.50
CA VAL A 165 -8.14 -3.62 2.89
C VAL A 165 -8.18 -5.14 2.99
N PHE A 166 -7.22 -5.72 3.69
CA PHE A 166 -7.06 -7.17 3.80
C PHE A 166 -6.28 -7.56 5.05
N ASP A 167 -6.33 -8.84 5.37
CA ASP A 167 -5.47 -9.44 6.40
C ASP A 167 -4.01 -9.37 5.94
N GLY A 168 -3.16 -8.64 6.66
CA GLY A 168 -1.74 -8.49 6.34
C GLY A 168 -0.93 -9.78 6.37
N GLN A 169 -1.48 -10.85 6.96
CA GLN A 169 -0.91 -12.20 6.88
C GLN A 169 -1.29 -12.95 5.59
N ASN A 170 -2.22 -12.40 4.81
CA ASN A 170 -2.52 -12.98 3.50
C ASN A 170 -1.37 -12.69 2.53
N SER A 171 -0.72 -13.76 2.07
CA SER A 171 0.36 -13.67 1.10
C SER A 171 -0.10 -12.95 -0.15
N HIS A 172 0.61 -11.89 -0.49
CA HIS A 172 0.28 -11.02 -1.63
C HIS A 172 1.55 -10.53 -2.32
N ARG A 173 1.37 -9.99 -3.51
CA ARG A 173 2.46 -9.38 -4.28
C ARG A 173 1.99 -8.18 -5.07
N SER A 174 2.90 -7.29 -5.35
CA SER A 174 2.71 -6.16 -6.25
C SER A 174 3.21 -6.47 -7.65
N SER A 175 2.89 -5.61 -8.60
CA SER A 175 3.44 -5.61 -9.95
C SER A 175 4.00 -4.24 -10.31
N THR A 176 4.87 -4.21 -11.32
CA THR A 176 5.26 -3.00 -12.05
C THR A 176 4.08 -2.45 -12.87
N THR A 177 4.29 -1.48 -13.73
CA THR A 177 3.30 -0.96 -14.68
C THR A 177 3.93 -0.78 -16.06
N THR A 178 3.12 -0.91 -17.13
CA THR A 178 3.53 -0.63 -18.50
C THR A 178 2.88 0.63 -19.08
N THR A 179 1.88 1.19 -18.42
CA THR A 179 1.04 2.28 -18.94
C THR A 179 1.37 3.66 -18.38
N ASN A 180 2.16 3.75 -17.31
CA ASN A 180 2.55 5.00 -16.64
C ASN A 180 4.03 4.96 -16.25
N TYR A 181 4.63 6.13 -15.94
CA TYR A 181 6.03 6.23 -15.47
C TYR A 181 6.29 5.39 -14.24
N GLY A 182 5.24 5.13 -13.45
CA GLY A 182 5.30 4.29 -12.28
C GLY A 182 3.91 4.07 -11.67
N ARG A 183 3.85 3.12 -10.78
CA ARG A 183 2.69 2.82 -9.94
C ARG A 183 2.95 3.33 -8.54
N TYR A 184 2.05 4.17 -8.04
CA TYR A 184 2.15 4.78 -6.72
C TYR A 184 1.03 4.31 -5.80
N ASN A 185 1.35 4.02 -4.56
CA ASN A 185 0.36 3.75 -3.52
C ASN A 185 0.88 4.12 -2.13
N ILE A 186 -0.04 4.19 -1.18
CA ILE A 186 0.26 4.31 0.24
C ILE A 186 -0.24 3.04 0.94
N ASN A 187 0.66 2.37 1.64
CA ASN A 187 0.38 1.19 2.46
C ASN A 187 0.24 1.61 3.92
N PHE A 188 -0.79 1.10 4.58
CA PHE A 188 -1.08 1.28 6.00
C PHE A 188 -1.12 -0.09 6.67
N ASN A 189 -0.57 -0.20 7.88
CA ASN A 189 -0.73 -1.38 8.71
C ASN A 189 -1.27 -0.98 10.09
N PHE A 190 -2.22 -1.75 10.59
CA PHE A 190 -2.96 -1.49 11.83
C PHE A 190 -3.05 -2.73 12.72
N LEU A 191 -3.30 -2.47 14.01
CA LEU A 191 -3.75 -3.44 15.02
C LEU A 191 -5.18 -3.17 15.47
#